data_8ed196da1e01d5a84cb4d176fc165d47
#
_entry.id   8ed196da1e01d5a84cb4d176fc165d47
#
_cell.length_a   1.000
_cell.length_b   1.000
_cell.length_c   1.000
_cell.angle_alpha   90.00
_cell.angle_beta   90.00
_cell.angle_gamma   90.00
#
_symmetry.space_group_name_H-M   'P 1'
#
loop_
_entity.id
_entity.type
_entity.pdbx_description
1 polymer ?
#
loop_
_entity_poly.entity_id
_entity_poly.type
_entity_poly.pdbx_seq_one_letter_code
_entity_poly.pdbx_strand_id
1 'polypeptide(L)' 'MKDLIEYIAKSIVTLPDEVRVTEEADDKSRVIVKLEVAAADKGRIIGRQGRVAEAMRTLLRVVGTKEGVRTRLEIL' A
#
# COMPACT_ATOMS: atom_id res chain seq x y z
N MET A 1 -8.88 2.09 4.15
CA MET A 1 -7.61 1.37 3.99
C MET A 1 -6.57 2.11 3.17
N LYS A 2 -6.99 2.70 2.06
CA LYS A 2 -6.03 3.42 1.22
C LYS A 2 -5.34 4.57 1.95
N ASP A 3 -6.02 5.21 2.88
CA ASP A 3 -5.46 6.35 3.60
C ASP A 3 -4.25 5.97 4.44
N LEU A 4 -4.23 4.77 5.00
CA LEU A 4 -3.09 4.26 5.73
C LEU A 4 -1.86 4.13 4.82
N ILE A 5 -2.05 3.53 3.65
CA ILE A 5 -0.97 3.34 2.69
C ILE A 5 -0.50 4.67 2.13
N GLU A 6 -1.43 5.59 1.85
CA GLU A 6 -1.08 6.92 1.37
C GLU A 6 -0.22 7.66 2.39
N TYR A 7 -0.60 7.62 3.65
CA TYR A 7 0.16 8.27 4.72
C TYR A 7 1.59 7.71 4.82
N ILE A 8 1.71 6.39 4.83
CA ILE A 8 3.01 5.74 4.93
C ILE A 8 3.88 6.08 3.72
N ALA A 9 3.32 5.94 2.52
CA ALA A 9 4.06 6.21 1.29
C ALA A 9 4.55 7.66 1.24
N LYS A 10 3.69 8.62 1.53
CA LYS A 10 4.06 10.03 1.51
C LYS A 10 5.12 10.38 2.54
N SER A 11 5.20 9.61 3.62
CA SER A 11 6.20 9.82 4.66
C SER A 11 7.59 9.32 4.27
N ILE A 12 7.67 8.44 3.28
CA ILE A 12 8.92 7.76 2.89
C ILE A 12 9.51 8.33 1.61
N VAL A 13 8.66 8.72 0.66
CA VAL A 13 9.11 9.10 -0.69
C VAL A 13 9.70 10.52 -0.72
N THR A 14 10.48 10.79 -1.76
CA THR A 14 11.04 12.12 -1.99
C THR A 14 10.10 13.02 -2.77
N LEU A 15 9.16 12.43 -3.51
CA LEU A 15 8.19 13.14 -4.34
C LEU A 15 6.76 12.77 -3.91
N PRO A 16 6.29 13.30 -2.76
CA PRO A 16 4.97 12.91 -2.25
C PRO A 16 3.82 13.29 -3.17
N ASP A 17 3.97 14.31 -4.01
CA ASP A 17 2.92 14.71 -4.94
C ASP A 17 2.70 13.67 -6.04
N GLU A 18 3.64 12.75 -6.23
CA GLU A 18 3.53 11.67 -7.20
C GLU A 18 2.88 10.41 -6.61
N VAL A 19 2.57 10.42 -5.33
CA VAL A 19 1.91 9.27 -4.69
C VAL A 19 0.44 9.23 -5.08
N ARG A 20 0.00 8.09 -5.62
CA ARG A 20 -1.40 7.85 -5.95
C ARG A 20 -1.79 6.50 -5.38
N VAL A 21 -2.87 6.47 -4.64
CA VAL A 21 -3.38 5.23 -4.04
C VAL A 21 -4.82 5.06 -4.46
N THR A 22 -5.14 3.88 -4.98
CA THR A 22 -6.51 3.52 -5.32
C THR A 22 -6.91 2.27 -4.56
N GLU A 23 -8.19 2.12 -4.33
CA GLU A 23 -8.72 0.99 -3.59
C GLU A 23 -9.88 0.40 -4.39
N GLU A 24 -9.82 -0.91 -4.63
CA GLU A 24 -10.87 -1.63 -5.34
C GLU A 24 -11.37 -2.77 -4.45
N ALA A 25 -12.68 -2.94 -4.39
CA ALA A 25 -13.29 -4.04 -3.65
C ALA A 25 -14.02 -4.95 -4.64
N ASP A 26 -13.92 -6.26 -4.42
CA ASP A 26 -14.69 -7.22 -5.21
C ASP A 26 -15.83 -7.82 -4.34
N ASP A 27 -16.69 -8.62 -4.98
CA ASP A 27 -17.83 -9.25 -4.32
C ASP A 27 -17.47 -10.46 -3.47
N LYS A 28 -16.17 -10.78 -3.35
CA LYS A 28 -15.67 -11.87 -2.50
C LYS A 28 -15.02 -11.37 -1.22
N SER A 29 -15.37 -10.16 -0.81
CA SER A 29 -14.82 -9.52 0.39
C SER A 29 -13.30 -9.37 0.34
N ARG A 30 -12.78 -9.04 -0.86
CA ARG A 30 -11.36 -8.73 -1.05
C ARG A 30 -11.21 -7.28 -1.42
N VAL A 31 -10.19 -6.65 -0.85
CA VAL A 31 -9.86 -5.26 -1.13
C VAL A 31 -8.44 -5.22 -1.68
N ILE A 32 -8.28 -4.60 -2.84
CA ILE A 32 -6.98 -4.44 -3.48
C ILE A 32 -6.60 -2.97 -3.39
N VAL A 33 -5.49 -2.70 -2.75
CA VAL A 33 -4.93 -1.35 -2.65
C VAL A 33 -3.78 -1.26 -3.63
N LYS A 34 -3.87 -0.32 -4.57
CA LYS A 34 -2.83 -0.11 -5.59
C LYS A 34 -2.08 1.16 -5.26
N LEU A 35 -0.78 1.05 -5.16
CA LEU A 35 0.11 2.16 -4.84
C LEU A 35 0.98 2.49 -6.03
N GLU A 36 0.96 3.75 -6.43
CA GLU A 36 1.83 4.28 -7.47
C GLU A 36 2.67 5.41 -6.88
N VAL A 37 3.96 5.39 -7.17
CA VAL A 37 4.91 6.43 -6.75
C VAL A 37 5.80 6.78 -7.93
N ALA A 38 6.57 7.87 -7.79
CA ALA A 38 7.57 8.22 -8.80
C ALA A 38 8.56 7.05 -8.97
N ALA A 39 9.01 6.82 -10.19
CA ALA A 39 9.94 5.72 -10.47
C ALA A 39 11.18 5.78 -9.58
N ALA A 40 11.67 6.98 -9.28
CA ALA A 40 12.84 7.17 -8.41
C ALA A 40 12.59 6.71 -6.98
N ASP A 41 11.33 6.63 -6.55
CA ASP A 41 10.98 6.27 -5.18
C ASP A 41 10.57 4.81 -5.01
N LYS A 42 10.46 4.04 -6.08
CA LYS A 42 10.03 2.63 -5.97
C LYS A 42 10.93 1.83 -5.04
N GLY A 43 12.23 2.05 -5.10
CA GLY A 43 13.16 1.34 -4.23
C GLY A 43 12.93 1.64 -2.76
N ARG A 44 12.52 2.87 -2.42
CA ARG A 44 12.21 3.25 -1.05
C ARG A 44 10.94 2.56 -0.54
N ILE A 45 9.95 2.46 -1.42
CA ILE A 45 8.68 1.83 -1.08
C ILE A 45 8.82 0.32 -0.91
N ILE A 46 9.63 -0.32 -1.75
CA ILE A 46 9.90 -1.75 -1.64
C ILE A 46 10.77 -2.02 -0.42
N GLY A 47 11.80 -1.19 -0.25
CA GLY A 47 12.75 -1.31 0.83
C GLY A 47 13.77 -2.43 0.59
N ARG A 48 14.75 -2.49 1.47
CA ARG A 48 15.80 -3.50 1.37
C ARG A 48 15.17 -4.89 1.56
N GLN A 49 15.37 -5.77 0.59
CA GLN A 49 14.83 -7.13 0.60
C GLN A 49 13.30 -7.15 0.69
N GLY A 50 12.64 -6.08 0.23
CA GLY A 50 11.18 -6.00 0.23
C GLY A 50 10.57 -5.74 1.59
N ARG A 51 11.34 -5.34 2.59
CA ARG A 51 10.85 -5.24 3.98
C ARG A 51 9.82 -4.14 4.19
N VAL A 52 9.97 -3.01 3.51
CA VAL A 52 8.99 -1.92 3.64
C VAL A 52 7.65 -2.35 3.05
N ALA A 53 7.68 -2.95 1.85
CA ALA A 53 6.47 -3.45 1.21
C ALA A 53 5.80 -4.53 2.08
N GLU A 54 6.57 -5.44 2.66
CA GLU A 54 6.03 -6.47 3.55
C GLU A 54 5.40 -5.87 4.80
N ALA A 55 6.01 -4.83 5.37
CA ALA A 55 5.45 -4.15 6.53
C ALA A 55 4.09 -3.53 6.19
N MET A 56 3.98 -2.89 5.02
CA MET A 56 2.71 -2.32 4.57
C MET A 56 1.66 -3.42 4.36
N ARG A 57 2.04 -4.56 3.78
CA ARG A 57 1.12 -5.68 3.59
C ARG A 57 0.63 -6.23 4.92
N THR A 58 1.51 -6.32 5.91
CA THR A 58 1.16 -6.78 7.24
C THR A 58 0.15 -5.85 7.90
N LEU A 59 0.37 -4.54 7.82
CA LEU A 59 -0.55 -3.56 8.38
C LEU A 59 -1.92 -3.63 7.71
N LEU A 60 -1.95 -3.77 6.39
CA LEU A 60 -3.21 -3.93 5.67
C LEU A 60 -3.94 -5.20 6.10
N ARG A 61 -3.21 -6.28 6.30
CA ARG A 61 -3.81 -7.54 6.75
C ARG A 61 -4.48 -7.39 8.10
N VAL A 62 -3.83 -6.68 9.02
CA VAL A 62 -4.39 -6.42 10.35
C VAL A 62 -5.69 -5.63 10.23
N VAL A 63 -5.68 -4.55 9.47
CA VAL A 63 -6.87 -3.72 9.26
C VAL A 63 -7.97 -4.54 8.57
N GLY A 64 -7.61 -5.30 7.56
CA GLY A 64 -8.56 -6.14 6.82
C GLY A 64 -9.21 -7.19 7.71
N THR A 65 -8.44 -7.82 8.58
CA THR A 65 -8.96 -8.81 9.52
C THR A 65 -10.02 -8.18 10.44
N LYS A 66 -9.76 -6.97 10.90
CA LYS A 66 -10.73 -6.26 11.74
C LYS A 66 -12.03 -5.94 11.00
N GLU A 67 -11.93 -5.69 9.70
CA GLU A 67 -13.09 -5.35 8.87
C GLU A 67 -13.72 -6.56 8.19
N GLY A 68 -13.17 -7.75 8.40
CA GLY A 68 -13.70 -8.97 7.82
C GLY A 68 -13.43 -9.10 6.33
N VAL A 69 -12.35 -8.49 5.82
CA VAL A 69 -11.98 -8.55 4.40
C VAL A 69 -10.55 -9.06 4.24
N ARG A 70 -10.26 -9.60 3.06
CA ARG A 70 -8.91 -9.96 2.66
C ARG A 70 -8.30 -8.76 1.94
N THR A 71 -7.01 -8.55 2.12
CA THR A 71 -6.34 -7.40 1.53
C THR A 71 -5.20 -7.84 0.63
N ARG A 72 -4.93 -7.00 -0.37
CA ARG A 72 -3.79 -7.18 -1.26
C ARG A 72 -3.21 -5.80 -1.55
N LEU A 73 -1.90 -5.69 -1.52
CA LEU A 73 -1.19 -4.47 -1.91
C LEU A 73 -0.44 -4.72 -3.20
N GLU A 74 -0.73 -3.90 -4.20
CA GLU A 74 0.00 -3.91 -5.47
C GLU A 74 0.81 -2.63 -5.57
N ILE A 75 2.11 -2.77 -5.82
CA ILE A 75 3.00 -1.64 -6.06
C ILE A 75 3.26 -1.59 -7.55
N LEU A 76 2.81 -0.52 -8.18
CA LEU A 76 2.88 -0.35 -9.64
C LEU A 76 4.22 0.19 -10.12
#